data_0ccbf1423cfa1300085d8ffc27a182a4
#
_entry.id   0ccbf1423cfa1300085d8ffc27a182a4
#
_cell.length_a   1.000
_cell.length_b   1.000
_cell.length_c   1.000
_cell.angle_alpha   90.00
_cell.angle_beta   90.00
_cell.angle_gamma   90.00
#
_symmetry.space_group_name_H-M   'P 1'
#
loop_
_entity.id
_entity.type
_entity.pdbx_description
1 polymer ?
#
loop_
_entity_poly.entity_id
_entity_poly.type
_entity_poly.pdbx_seq_one_letter_code
_entity_poly.pdbx_strand_id
1 'polypeptide(L)'
;MSANNPAKMSLGVNPNDAAVVALGGNVAGDYGSSEALLEAALARFAEAGLPILRRSSWWRSAAWPDPSDQEYRNGVVLVEARLSPEALIRTLFMLENEFGRMRSVRNAPRTLDLDLIAHGRIVSDDPELTLPHPRAHERLFVMGPLAQIAPDWRHPVLGRTAAELAASATVGLDAAPL
;
A
#
# COMPACT_ATOMS: atom_id res chain seq x y z
N MET A 1 -23.55 23.51 -15.25
CA MET A 1 -22.29 22.72 -15.31
C MET A 1 -21.89 22.38 -13.90
N SER A 2 -22.26 21.19 -13.44
CA SER A 2 -21.98 20.74 -12.07
C SER A 2 -20.59 20.13 -12.04
N ALA A 3 -19.69 20.75 -11.30
CA ALA A 3 -18.38 20.19 -11.01
C ALA A 3 -18.57 18.88 -10.22
N ASN A 4 -18.13 17.79 -10.80
CA ASN A 4 -18.07 16.49 -10.15
C ASN A 4 -17.04 16.57 -9.03
N ASN A 5 -17.51 16.67 -7.80
CA ASN A 5 -16.66 16.67 -6.61
C ASN A 5 -16.28 15.22 -6.25
N PRO A 6 -15.02 14.79 -6.39
CA PRO A 6 -14.61 13.43 -6.05
C PRO A 6 -14.61 13.11 -4.54
N ALA A 7 -14.99 14.08 -3.69
CA ALA A 7 -14.99 13.95 -2.23
C ALA A 7 -16.25 13.26 -1.64
N LYS A 8 -17.15 12.74 -2.46
CA LYS A 8 -18.42 12.10 -2.01
C LYS A 8 -18.38 10.56 -2.09
N MET A 9 -17.23 9.94 -1.87
CA MET A 9 -17.22 8.48 -1.72
C MET A 9 -17.00 8.10 -0.27
N SER A 10 -18.01 7.41 0.26
CA SER A 10 -18.00 6.64 1.50
C SER A 10 -18.06 7.42 2.82
N LEU A 11 -19.17 8.10 3.05
CA LEU A 11 -19.68 8.30 4.41
C LEU A 11 -20.16 6.93 4.93
N GLY A 12 -19.34 6.24 5.74
CA GLY A 12 -19.82 5.06 6.47
C GLY A 12 -18.89 3.87 6.58
N VAL A 13 -17.75 3.79 5.88
CA VAL A 13 -16.82 2.67 6.05
C VAL A 13 -15.81 2.98 7.16
N ASN A 14 -15.82 2.16 8.22
CA ASN A 14 -14.81 2.22 9.25
C ASN A 14 -13.47 1.74 8.66
N PRO A 15 -12.40 2.57 8.64
CA PRO A 15 -11.09 2.16 8.13
C PRO A 15 -10.53 0.91 8.81
N ASN A 16 -10.93 0.64 10.05
CA ASN A 16 -10.51 -0.54 10.79
C ASN A 16 -11.11 -1.84 10.25
N ASP A 17 -12.17 -1.78 9.44
CA ASP A 17 -12.80 -2.95 8.82
C ASP A 17 -12.29 -3.20 7.40
N ALA A 18 -11.59 -2.26 6.81
CA ALA A 18 -11.02 -2.37 5.46
C ALA A 18 -9.75 -3.22 5.44
N ALA A 19 -9.38 -3.68 4.25
CA ALA A 19 -8.03 -4.18 4.00
C ALA A 19 -7.12 -3.01 3.60
N VAL A 20 -5.92 -2.99 4.15
CA VAL A 20 -4.89 -1.98 3.89
C VAL A 20 -3.84 -2.59 2.97
N VAL A 21 -3.66 -2.01 1.79
CA VAL A 21 -2.68 -2.45 0.80
C VAL A 21 -1.69 -1.33 0.53
N ALA A 22 -0.40 -1.63 0.68
CA ALA A 22 0.69 -0.74 0.29
C ALA A 22 1.15 -1.05 -1.12
N LEU A 23 1.41 -0.01 -1.91
CA LEU A 23 1.96 -0.10 -3.25
C LEU A 23 3.31 0.57 -3.30
N GLY A 24 4.25 -0.01 -4.04
CA GLY A 24 5.55 0.58 -4.25
C GLY A 24 6.22 0.10 -5.53
N GLY A 25 7.19 0.89 -6.00
CA GLY A 25 8.04 0.55 -7.12
C GLY A 25 9.00 1.66 -7.45
N ASN A 26 10.12 1.32 -8.10
CA ASN A 26 11.13 2.29 -8.53
C ASN A 26 11.59 2.06 -9.97
N VAL A 27 10.94 1.18 -10.70
CA VAL A 27 11.21 0.91 -12.11
C VAL A 27 9.93 1.07 -12.92
N ALA A 28 9.97 1.92 -13.94
CA ALA A 28 8.79 2.24 -14.75
C ALA A 28 8.36 1.10 -15.69
N GLY A 29 9.28 0.17 -16.04
CA GLY A 29 9.00 -0.81 -17.09
C GLY A 29 8.61 -0.10 -18.40
N ASP A 30 7.54 -0.53 -19.02
CA ASP A 30 7.03 0.03 -20.28
C ASP A 30 6.09 1.25 -20.10
N TYR A 31 5.97 1.79 -18.87
CA TYR A 31 4.95 2.80 -18.53
C TYR A 31 5.46 4.26 -18.53
N GLY A 32 6.71 4.50 -18.82
CA GLY A 32 7.27 5.85 -18.88
C GLY A 32 7.63 6.47 -17.52
N SER A 33 6.90 6.17 -16.45
CA SER A 33 7.22 6.55 -15.06
C SER A 33 6.70 5.51 -14.07
N SER A 34 7.30 5.48 -12.88
CA SER A 34 6.82 4.59 -11.80
C SER A 34 5.40 4.94 -11.38
N GLU A 35 5.06 6.22 -11.34
CA GLU A 35 3.69 6.68 -11.03
C GLU A 35 2.69 6.18 -12.09
N ALA A 36 3.03 6.23 -13.37
CA ALA A 36 2.15 5.74 -14.44
C ALA A 36 1.91 4.24 -14.33
N LEU A 37 2.94 3.47 -13.97
CA LEU A 37 2.80 2.03 -13.71
C LEU A 37 1.88 1.77 -12.52
N LEU A 38 2.07 2.49 -11.41
CA LEU A 38 1.26 2.34 -10.21
C LEU A 38 -0.20 2.74 -10.45
N GLU A 39 -0.45 3.79 -11.24
CA GLU A 39 -1.81 4.16 -11.66
C GLU A 39 -2.46 3.07 -12.50
N ALA A 40 -1.72 2.46 -13.43
CA ALA A 40 -2.22 1.35 -14.24
C ALA A 40 -2.56 0.13 -13.36
N ALA A 41 -1.74 -0.15 -12.34
CA ALA A 41 -2.01 -1.21 -11.39
C ALA A 41 -3.29 -0.94 -10.59
N LEU A 42 -3.49 0.28 -10.07
CA LEU A 42 -4.71 0.65 -9.34
C LEU A 42 -5.96 0.53 -10.22
N ALA A 43 -5.86 0.83 -11.49
CA ALA A 43 -6.98 0.69 -12.43
C ALA A 43 -7.46 -0.78 -12.57
N ARG A 44 -6.61 -1.75 -12.24
CA ARG A 44 -6.96 -3.18 -12.26
C ARG A 44 -7.66 -3.64 -10.98
N PHE A 45 -7.60 -2.89 -9.89
CA PHE A 45 -8.07 -3.33 -8.58
C PHE A 45 -9.58 -3.66 -8.56
N ALA A 46 -10.41 -2.80 -9.13
CA ALA A 46 -11.87 -3.03 -9.14
C ALA A 46 -12.24 -4.33 -9.85
N GLU A 47 -11.67 -4.61 -11.03
CA GLU A 47 -11.90 -5.83 -11.79
C GLU A 47 -11.35 -7.08 -11.08
N ALA A 48 -10.31 -6.91 -10.28
CA ALA A 48 -9.70 -7.99 -9.49
C ALA A 48 -10.47 -8.31 -8.19
N GLY A 49 -11.57 -7.62 -7.92
CA GLY A 49 -12.36 -7.81 -6.70
C GLY A 49 -11.88 -7.01 -5.50
N LEU A 50 -11.11 -5.95 -5.74
CA LEU A 50 -10.54 -5.06 -4.73
C LEU A 50 -11.08 -3.63 -4.89
N PRO A 51 -12.36 -3.36 -4.58
CA PRO A 51 -12.89 -2.00 -4.69
C PRO A 51 -12.15 -1.04 -3.75
N ILE A 52 -11.61 0.04 -4.32
CA ILE A 52 -10.85 1.04 -3.57
C ILE A 52 -11.82 1.97 -2.84
N LEU A 53 -11.66 2.08 -1.53
CA LEU A 53 -12.45 2.96 -0.66
C LEU A 53 -11.77 4.32 -0.48
N ARG A 54 -10.46 4.32 -0.28
CA ARG A 54 -9.62 5.52 -0.13
C ARG A 54 -8.24 5.25 -0.73
N ARG A 55 -7.61 6.29 -1.24
CA ARG A 55 -6.21 6.22 -1.69
C ARG A 55 -5.42 7.44 -1.24
N SER A 56 -4.14 7.21 -0.91
CA SER A 56 -3.21 8.29 -0.61
C SER A 56 -2.73 8.99 -1.89
N SER A 57 -2.08 10.14 -1.74
CA SER A 57 -1.18 10.64 -2.79
C SER A 57 0.02 9.70 -2.93
N TRP A 58 0.80 9.87 -4.01
CA TRP A 58 2.09 9.21 -4.12
C TRP A 58 3.11 9.88 -3.21
N TRP A 59 3.95 9.06 -2.61
CA TRP A 59 5.07 9.45 -1.77
C TRP A 59 6.36 9.03 -2.46
N ARG A 60 7.47 9.67 -2.13
CA ARG A 60 8.82 9.30 -2.56
C ARG A 60 9.61 8.82 -1.36
N SER A 61 10.54 7.89 -1.58
CA SER A 61 11.55 7.49 -0.61
C SER A 61 12.82 7.06 -1.34
N ALA A 62 13.98 7.20 -0.67
CA ALA A 62 15.25 6.76 -1.21
C ALA A 62 15.25 5.25 -1.44
N ALA A 63 15.98 4.80 -2.47
CA ALA A 63 16.22 3.39 -2.72
C ALA A 63 17.12 2.80 -1.61
N TRP A 64 16.93 1.54 -1.35
CA TRP A 64 17.76 0.77 -0.42
C TRP A 64 18.15 -0.55 -1.09
N PRO A 65 19.37 -1.04 -0.93
CA PRO A 65 20.47 -0.54 -0.08
C PRO A 65 21.28 0.61 -0.68
N ASP A 66 21.15 0.91 -1.97
CA ASP A 66 21.89 1.99 -2.61
C ASP A 66 20.98 3.21 -2.88
N PRO A 67 21.16 4.32 -2.13
CA PRO A 67 20.35 5.53 -2.33
C PRO A 67 20.67 6.27 -3.65
N SER A 68 21.68 5.87 -4.41
CA SER A 68 21.94 6.39 -5.75
C SER A 68 21.05 5.77 -6.82
N ASP A 69 20.39 4.66 -6.52
CA ASP A 69 19.37 4.06 -7.38
C ASP A 69 18.12 4.95 -7.44
N GLN A 70 17.28 4.70 -8.42
CA GLN A 70 16.05 5.47 -8.59
C GLN A 70 15.16 5.39 -7.35
N GLU A 71 14.67 6.55 -6.90
CA GLU A 71 13.75 6.66 -5.76
C GLU A 71 12.51 5.78 -5.95
N TYR A 72 12.02 5.22 -4.85
CA TYR A 72 10.73 4.56 -4.80
C TYR A 72 9.58 5.55 -4.85
N ARG A 73 8.51 5.10 -5.48
CA ARG A 73 7.17 5.68 -5.32
C ARG A 73 6.36 4.75 -4.44
N ASN A 74 5.66 5.32 -3.48
CA ASN A 74 4.90 4.58 -2.49
C ASN A 74 3.50 5.17 -2.36
N GLY A 75 2.53 4.33 -2.06
CA GLY A 75 1.18 4.73 -1.75
C GLY A 75 0.47 3.67 -0.94
N VAL A 76 -0.67 4.04 -0.36
CA VAL A 76 -1.53 3.12 0.38
C VAL A 76 -2.96 3.31 -0.08
N VAL A 77 -3.66 2.20 -0.22
CA VAL A 77 -5.10 2.18 -0.46
C VAL A 77 -5.81 1.38 0.62
N LEU A 78 -7.00 1.82 0.96
CA LEU A 78 -7.98 1.01 1.67
C LEU A 78 -8.90 0.38 0.63
N VAL A 79 -9.03 -0.94 0.69
CA VAL A 79 -9.93 -1.69 -0.17
C VAL A 79 -11.02 -2.36 0.66
N GLU A 80 -12.18 -2.54 0.06
CA GLU A 80 -13.25 -3.28 0.70
C GLU A 80 -12.83 -4.74 0.91
N ALA A 81 -12.94 -5.23 2.14
CA ALA A 81 -12.49 -6.57 2.53
C ALA A 81 -13.51 -7.65 2.12
N ARG A 82 -13.78 -7.79 0.82
CA ARG A 82 -14.71 -8.78 0.27
C ARG A 82 -14.08 -10.16 0.13
N LEU A 83 -12.78 -10.21 -0.19
CA LEU A 83 -12.03 -11.44 -0.31
C LEU A 83 -11.49 -11.86 1.04
N SER A 84 -11.31 -13.16 1.27
CA SER A 84 -10.54 -13.64 2.41
C SER A 84 -9.09 -13.14 2.33
N PRO A 85 -8.35 -13.08 3.45
CA PRO A 85 -6.94 -12.69 3.41
C PRO A 85 -6.11 -13.50 2.41
N GLU A 86 -6.32 -14.81 2.36
CA GLU A 86 -5.62 -15.73 1.46
C GLU A 86 -5.94 -15.43 -0.01
N ALA A 87 -7.21 -15.22 -0.34
CA ALA A 87 -7.65 -14.87 -1.68
C ALA A 87 -7.12 -13.49 -2.09
N LEU A 88 -7.09 -12.54 -1.16
CA LEU A 88 -6.57 -11.21 -1.42
C LEU A 88 -5.07 -11.25 -1.71
N ILE A 89 -4.27 -11.97 -0.93
CA ILE A 89 -2.84 -12.15 -1.18
C ILE A 89 -2.60 -12.77 -2.56
N ARG A 90 -3.33 -13.82 -2.93
CA ARG A 90 -3.21 -14.43 -4.26
C ARG A 90 -3.53 -13.43 -5.38
N THR A 91 -4.54 -12.59 -5.17
CA THR A 91 -4.90 -11.54 -6.13
C THR A 91 -3.80 -10.50 -6.28
N LEU A 92 -3.21 -10.05 -5.17
CA LEU A 92 -2.07 -9.12 -5.21
C LEU A 92 -0.86 -9.73 -5.95
N PHE A 93 -0.60 -11.00 -5.74
CA PHE A 93 0.43 -11.74 -6.47
C PHE A 93 0.19 -11.78 -7.98
N MET A 94 -1.05 -12.04 -8.40
CA MET A 94 -1.41 -12.05 -9.81
C MET A 94 -1.21 -10.66 -10.44
N LEU A 95 -1.60 -9.59 -9.74
CA LEU A 95 -1.40 -8.22 -10.21
C LEU A 95 0.09 -7.88 -10.33
N GLU A 96 0.92 -8.24 -9.34
CA GLU A 96 2.36 -8.05 -9.43
C GLU A 96 2.97 -8.75 -10.67
N ASN A 97 2.53 -9.97 -10.96
CA ASN A 97 3.00 -10.72 -12.13
C ASN A 97 2.55 -10.07 -13.45
N GLU A 98 1.34 -9.53 -13.52
CA GLU A 98 0.86 -8.78 -14.68
C GLU A 98 1.76 -7.59 -15.02
N PHE A 99 2.34 -6.96 -14.00
CA PHE A 99 3.19 -5.76 -14.14
C PHE A 99 4.69 -6.09 -14.14
N GLY A 100 5.05 -7.35 -14.40
CA GLY A 100 6.42 -7.73 -14.72
C GLY A 100 7.36 -7.94 -13.51
N ARG A 101 6.82 -8.22 -12.31
CA ARG A 101 7.67 -8.53 -11.16
C ARG A 101 8.51 -9.78 -11.42
N MET A 102 9.84 -9.62 -11.39
CA MET A 102 10.78 -10.73 -11.45
C MET A 102 11.32 -11.03 -10.04
N ARG A 103 11.01 -12.22 -9.52
CA ARG A 103 11.38 -12.64 -8.16
C ARG A 103 12.78 -13.25 -8.01
N SER A 104 13.54 -13.32 -9.08
CA SER A 104 14.76 -14.10 -9.16
C SER A 104 15.97 -13.52 -8.40
N VAL A 105 15.93 -12.24 -8.02
CA VAL A 105 17.06 -11.57 -7.37
C VAL A 105 16.57 -10.81 -6.13
N ARG A 106 17.16 -11.11 -4.98
CA ARG A 106 16.91 -10.39 -3.73
C ARG A 106 17.34 -8.92 -3.88
N ASN A 107 16.48 -7.97 -3.49
CA ASN A 107 16.68 -6.52 -3.62
C ASN A 107 16.81 -6.00 -5.07
N ALA A 108 16.40 -6.78 -6.07
CA ALA A 108 16.33 -6.27 -7.44
C ALA A 108 15.35 -5.10 -7.57
N PRO A 109 15.58 -4.17 -8.50
CA PRO A 109 14.62 -3.11 -8.83
C PRO A 109 13.25 -3.71 -9.13
N ARG A 110 12.19 -3.11 -8.58
CA ARG A 110 10.83 -3.64 -8.68
C ARG A 110 9.92 -2.71 -9.45
N THR A 111 9.25 -3.26 -10.46
CA THR A 111 8.19 -2.54 -11.18
C THR A 111 7.00 -2.31 -10.29
N LEU A 112 6.52 -3.34 -9.61
CA LEU A 112 5.37 -3.29 -8.72
C LEU A 112 5.57 -4.20 -7.50
N ASP A 113 5.34 -3.64 -6.33
CA ASP A 113 5.31 -4.35 -5.06
C ASP A 113 3.97 -4.05 -4.38
N LEU A 114 3.21 -5.08 -4.05
CA LEU A 114 1.91 -4.98 -3.41
C LEU A 114 1.93 -5.78 -2.12
N ASP A 115 1.81 -5.09 -0.98
CA ASP A 115 1.83 -5.71 0.34
C ASP A 115 0.48 -5.58 1.03
N LEU A 116 -0.06 -6.69 1.52
CA LEU A 116 -1.19 -6.68 2.45
C LEU A 116 -0.69 -6.30 3.85
N ILE A 117 -1.07 -5.10 4.30
CA ILE A 117 -0.64 -4.56 5.60
C ILE A 117 -1.55 -5.03 6.73
N ALA A 118 -2.86 -4.99 6.51
CA ALA A 118 -3.88 -5.44 7.45
C ALA A 118 -5.15 -5.85 6.70
N HIS A 119 -5.92 -6.73 7.30
CA HIS A 119 -7.23 -7.15 6.79
C HIS A 119 -8.23 -7.08 7.95
N GLY A 120 -8.93 -5.95 8.04
CA GLY A 120 -9.78 -5.66 9.18
C GLY A 120 -9.00 -5.75 10.50
N ARG A 121 -9.54 -6.49 11.45
CA ARG A 121 -8.92 -6.73 12.76
C ARG A 121 -8.22 -8.09 12.88
N ILE A 122 -8.00 -8.78 11.75
CA ILE A 122 -7.42 -10.13 11.76
C ILE A 122 -5.96 -10.09 12.24
N VAL A 123 -5.64 -10.98 13.16
CA VAL A 123 -4.29 -11.24 13.64
C VAL A 123 -3.93 -12.68 13.29
N SER A 124 -2.82 -12.88 12.59
CA SER A 124 -2.31 -14.18 12.19
C SER A 124 -0.79 -14.20 12.29
N ASP A 125 -0.25 -15.24 12.88
CA ASP A 125 1.20 -15.50 12.93
C ASP A 125 1.64 -16.63 11.99
N ASP A 126 0.74 -17.08 11.11
CA ASP A 126 1.08 -18.02 10.05
C ASP A 126 2.18 -17.41 9.16
N PRO A 127 3.31 -18.12 8.94
CA PRO A 127 4.42 -17.61 8.10
C PRO A 127 4.01 -17.22 6.68
N GLU A 128 2.97 -17.85 6.12
CA GLU A 128 2.45 -17.53 4.79
C GLU A 128 1.43 -16.40 4.79
N LEU A 129 0.91 -16.05 5.96
CA LEU A 129 -0.14 -15.06 6.13
C LEU A 129 0.01 -14.32 7.47
N THR A 130 1.15 -13.66 7.68
CA THR A 130 1.34 -12.84 8.89
C THR A 130 0.57 -11.53 8.79
N LEU A 131 -0.38 -11.32 9.69
CA LEU A 131 -1.21 -10.11 9.77
C LEU A 131 -1.28 -9.59 11.22
N PRO A 132 -1.23 -8.28 11.42
CA PRO A 132 -0.79 -7.26 10.46
C PRO A 132 0.63 -7.51 9.98
N HIS A 133 1.02 -6.88 8.88
CA HIS A 133 2.37 -7.02 8.31
C HIS A 133 3.42 -6.70 9.39
N PRO A 134 4.42 -7.59 9.62
CA PRO A 134 5.24 -7.55 10.84
C PRO A 134 6.14 -6.33 10.97
N ARG A 135 6.42 -5.62 9.88
CA ARG A 135 7.34 -4.47 9.87
C ARG A 135 6.72 -3.17 9.35
N ALA A 136 5.47 -3.18 8.92
CA ALA A 136 4.85 -2.00 8.32
C ALA A 136 4.75 -0.82 9.28
N HIS A 137 4.50 -1.09 10.55
CA HIS A 137 4.36 -0.07 11.59
C HIS A 137 5.64 0.75 11.85
N GLU A 138 6.79 0.24 11.44
CA GLU A 138 8.09 0.92 11.57
C GLU A 138 8.41 1.82 10.37
N ARG A 139 7.67 1.67 9.26
CA ARG A 139 8.01 2.25 7.95
C ARG A 139 7.19 3.50 7.66
N LEU A 140 7.88 4.65 7.58
CA LEU A 140 7.21 5.92 7.27
C LEU A 140 6.58 5.93 5.87
N PHE A 141 7.18 5.25 4.89
CA PHE A 141 6.64 5.15 3.54
C PHE A 141 5.37 4.24 3.43
N VAL A 142 4.96 3.63 4.54
CA VAL A 142 3.67 2.94 4.69
C VAL A 142 2.76 3.73 5.63
N MET A 143 3.22 4.05 6.83
CA MET A 143 2.40 4.73 7.84
C MET A 143 2.09 6.18 7.49
N GLY A 144 2.99 6.88 6.79
CA GLY A 144 2.74 8.23 6.30
C GLY A 144 1.55 8.30 5.33
N PRO A 145 1.59 7.57 4.21
CA PRO A 145 0.45 7.48 3.29
C PRO A 145 -0.84 6.99 3.97
N LEU A 146 -0.74 6.00 4.87
CA LEU A 146 -1.91 5.51 5.61
C LEU A 146 -2.51 6.58 6.51
N ALA A 147 -1.68 7.33 7.24
CA ALA A 147 -2.13 8.43 8.10
C ALA A 147 -2.79 9.56 7.30
N GLN A 148 -2.36 9.76 6.06
CA GLN A 148 -2.96 10.76 5.16
C GLN A 148 -4.45 10.47 4.87
N ILE A 149 -4.82 9.20 4.76
CA ILE A 149 -6.17 8.77 4.38
C ILE A 149 -7.00 8.21 5.53
N ALA A 150 -6.35 7.74 6.59
CA ALA A 150 -7.00 7.16 7.76
C ALA A 150 -6.13 7.37 9.01
N PRO A 151 -5.98 8.63 9.49
CA PRO A 151 -5.13 8.92 10.65
C PRO A 151 -5.54 8.17 11.91
N ASP A 152 -6.82 7.87 12.06
CA ASP A 152 -7.40 7.17 13.21
C ASP A 152 -7.45 5.63 13.05
N TRP A 153 -6.99 5.09 11.92
CA TRP A 153 -6.84 3.64 11.79
C TRP A 153 -5.95 3.11 12.90
N ARG A 154 -6.36 2.00 13.52
CA ARG A 154 -5.60 1.41 14.62
C ARG A 154 -4.96 0.09 14.22
N HIS A 155 -3.69 -0.03 14.55
CA HIS A 155 -2.96 -1.28 14.38
C HIS A 155 -3.61 -2.39 15.24
N PRO A 156 -3.97 -3.55 14.65
CA PRO A 156 -4.72 -4.61 15.34
C PRO A 156 -4.06 -5.16 16.60
N VAL A 157 -2.73 -5.12 16.67
CA VAL A 157 -1.96 -5.64 17.81
C VAL A 157 -1.50 -4.51 18.73
N LEU A 158 -0.91 -3.44 18.18
CA LEU A 158 -0.34 -2.35 18.97
C LEU A 158 -1.38 -1.37 19.52
N GLY A 159 -2.57 -1.31 18.93
CA GLY A 159 -3.63 -0.39 19.31
C GLY A 159 -3.35 1.09 19.02
N ARG A 160 -2.18 1.40 18.44
CA ARG A 160 -1.75 2.75 18.10
C ARG A 160 -2.35 3.16 16.76
N THR A 161 -2.62 4.45 16.62
CA THR A 161 -3.18 5.01 15.38
C THR A 161 -2.12 5.12 14.28
N ALA A 162 -2.57 5.18 13.03
CA ALA A 162 -1.68 5.42 11.88
C ALA A 162 -0.90 6.72 12.04
N ALA A 163 -1.54 7.79 12.56
CA ALA A 163 -0.87 9.05 12.84
C ALA A 163 0.24 8.92 13.87
N GLU A 164 -0.01 8.20 14.97
CA GLU A 164 0.99 7.93 16.00
C GLU A 164 2.16 7.09 15.48
N LEU A 165 1.86 6.06 14.68
CA LEU A 165 2.87 5.19 14.08
C LEU A 165 3.72 5.93 13.05
N ALA A 166 3.12 6.79 12.23
CA ALA A 166 3.86 7.65 11.30
C ALA A 166 4.82 8.58 12.05
N ALA A 167 4.36 9.19 13.15
CA ALA A 167 5.17 10.09 13.97
C ALA A 167 6.36 9.39 14.65
N SER A 168 6.26 8.10 14.93
CA SER A 168 7.29 7.30 15.62
C SER A 168 8.01 6.29 14.69
N ALA A 169 7.82 6.39 13.39
CA ALA A 169 8.50 5.51 12.42
C ALA A 169 10.02 5.61 12.53
N THR A 170 10.70 4.51 12.27
CA THR A 170 12.16 4.39 12.39
C THR A 170 12.84 4.02 11.07
N VAL A 171 12.08 3.64 10.06
CA VAL A 171 12.56 3.22 8.74
C VAL A 171 11.99 4.12 7.65
N GLY A 172 12.81 4.51 6.69
CA GLY A 172 12.40 5.34 5.57
C GLY A 172 12.04 6.76 5.97
N LEU A 173 12.81 7.37 6.87
CA LEU A 173 12.52 8.70 7.44
C LEU A 173 12.61 9.83 6.42
N ASP A 174 13.19 9.57 5.26
CA ASP A 174 13.25 10.48 4.11
C ASP A 174 11.94 10.50 3.30
N ALA A 175 11.03 9.57 3.58
CA ALA A 175 9.76 9.47 2.85
C ALA A 175 8.94 10.75 3.01
N ALA A 176 8.43 11.26 1.90
CA ALA A 176 7.63 12.47 1.84
C ALA A 176 6.61 12.42 0.70
N PRO A 177 5.46 13.09 0.82
CA PRO A 177 4.54 13.24 -0.30
C PRO A 177 5.19 13.97 -1.47
N LEU A 178 4.76 13.63 -2.70
CA LEU A 178 5.16 14.32 -3.92
C LEU A 178 4.54 15.71 -4.02
#